data_bb3542a87513e0137a6662fffc933ebe
#
_entry.id   bb3542a87513e0137a6662fffc933ebe
#
_cell.length_a   1.000
_cell.length_b   1.000
_cell.length_c   1.000
_cell.angle_alpha   90.00
_cell.angle_beta   90.00
_cell.angle_gamma   90.00
#
_symmetry.space_group_name_H-M   'P 1'
#
loop_
_entity.id
_entity.type
_entity.pdbx_description
1 polymer ?
#
loop_
_entity_poly.entity_id
_entity_poly.type
_entity_poly.pdbx_seq_one_letter_code
_entity_poly.pdbx_strand_id
1 'polypeptide(L)'
;MSKKVLEGIRILDFTTMAAGPTAGAMFADYGAEVIKVERPGRGEDGRKFPPMIDGESLTYCWFNRGKKSLTVDLTDPDGLEAVKKLLPTVNIIIENFRPGVMKKYGLDYESVCKVKPDIVYGSLTTYGQTGKYIHKPGYDIVAQAMSGFMSITGEADGAPQKHGAPLGDIIGGVNLFTSVMTALYHWRDTGEGQFVDVSLLRSLIYMNTPLIHCNFGPERMSRRQGNHHPTMCPYGLFQCKGGDIIIAAAGKRVWESLCDLMGRPEMKEDPDYLEVTDRARNQKILIPMINQWLQETFEGPEDALATLDTAGIPSCKVYDQYQVWSDEEYNANGWIIETPTLPDMPSMPTYRDRGPNCSMSRTPAEFTRAPMLGEHTAELMREAGYTDEKIEEILARWNQK
;
A
#
# COMPACT_ATOMS: atom_id res chain seq x y z
N MET A 1 -30.32 -4.83 4.16
CA MET A 1 -28.84 -4.91 4.05
C MET A 1 -28.27 -4.46 5.38
N SER A 2 -27.20 -5.07 5.86
CA SER A 2 -26.51 -4.58 7.06
C SER A 2 -25.86 -3.22 6.77
N LYS A 3 -25.83 -2.33 7.75
CA LYS A 3 -25.18 -1.02 7.64
C LYS A 3 -23.68 -1.22 7.33
N LYS A 4 -23.13 -0.47 6.36
CA LYS A 4 -21.68 -0.51 6.08
C LYS A 4 -20.88 0.06 7.26
N VAL A 5 -19.62 -0.36 7.40
CA VAL A 5 -18.77 0.07 8.54
C VAL A 5 -18.65 1.58 8.65
N LEU A 6 -18.45 2.26 7.53
CA LEU A 6 -18.24 3.71 7.44
C LEU A 6 -19.43 4.45 6.83
N GLU A 7 -20.62 3.84 6.82
CA GLU A 7 -21.84 4.49 6.36
C GLU A 7 -22.14 5.74 7.19
N GLY A 8 -22.30 6.88 6.51
CA GLY A 8 -22.50 8.21 7.11
C GLY A 8 -21.19 8.96 7.41
N ILE A 9 -20.03 8.35 7.16
CA ILE A 9 -18.75 9.04 7.21
C ILE A 9 -18.46 9.67 5.86
N ARG A 10 -18.15 10.96 5.86
CA ARG A 10 -17.88 11.76 4.67
C ARG A 10 -16.47 12.35 4.71
N ILE A 11 -15.75 12.24 3.59
CA ILE A 11 -14.32 12.54 3.50
C ILE A 11 -14.07 13.50 2.32
N LEU A 12 -13.35 14.60 2.55
CA LEU A 12 -12.71 15.36 1.48
C LEU A 12 -11.30 14.82 1.25
N ASP A 13 -11.07 14.32 0.04
CA ASP A 13 -9.82 13.71 -0.39
C ASP A 13 -9.07 14.64 -1.35
N PHE A 14 -8.05 15.34 -0.84
CA PHE A 14 -7.14 16.20 -1.62
C PHE A 14 -5.88 15.44 -2.08
N THR A 15 -5.84 14.13 -1.92
CA THR A 15 -4.64 13.35 -2.23
C THR A 15 -4.42 13.17 -3.73
N THR A 16 -3.18 12.88 -4.13
CA THR A 16 -2.79 12.64 -5.52
C THR A 16 -1.86 11.44 -5.66
N MET A 17 -1.79 10.85 -6.83
CA MET A 17 -0.91 9.75 -7.23
C MET A 17 -1.27 8.41 -6.57
N ALA A 18 -0.47 7.91 -5.62
CA ALA A 18 -0.61 6.55 -5.07
C ALA A 18 -0.86 6.51 -3.56
N ALA A 19 0.00 7.13 -2.75
CA ALA A 19 0.02 6.95 -1.30
C ALA A 19 -1.30 7.38 -0.62
N GLY A 20 -1.68 8.63 -0.78
CA GLY A 20 -2.92 9.15 -0.22
C GLY A 20 -4.17 8.53 -0.85
N PRO A 21 -4.25 8.43 -2.19
CA PRO A 21 -5.37 7.77 -2.85
C PRO A 21 -5.62 6.32 -2.42
N THR A 22 -4.57 5.56 -2.03
CA THR A 22 -4.72 4.23 -1.41
C THR A 22 -5.60 4.28 -0.17
N ALA A 23 -5.35 5.22 0.75
CA ALA A 23 -6.19 5.40 1.93
C ALA A 23 -7.62 5.78 1.56
N GLY A 24 -7.79 6.73 0.62
CA GLY A 24 -9.11 7.15 0.12
C GLY A 24 -9.92 5.99 -0.46
N ALA A 25 -9.30 5.11 -1.26
CA ALA A 25 -9.96 3.92 -1.80
C ALA A 25 -10.36 2.95 -0.69
N MET A 26 -9.50 2.71 0.31
CA MET A 26 -9.83 1.87 1.46
C MET A 26 -11.04 2.41 2.24
N PHE A 27 -11.14 3.72 2.45
CA PHE A 27 -12.33 4.32 3.07
C PHE A 27 -13.58 4.09 2.24
N ALA A 28 -13.51 4.25 0.92
CA ALA A 28 -14.63 4.02 0.00
C ALA A 28 -15.06 2.54 -0.01
N ASP A 29 -14.10 1.61 -0.05
CA ASP A 29 -14.36 0.17 -0.01
C ASP A 29 -15.19 -0.24 1.22
N TYR A 30 -15.02 0.45 2.35
CA TYR A 30 -15.78 0.21 3.58
C TYR A 30 -17.00 1.12 3.77
N GLY A 31 -17.37 1.87 2.73
CA GLY A 31 -18.66 2.57 2.65
C GLY A 31 -18.67 4.02 3.08
N ALA A 32 -17.52 4.66 3.26
CA ALA A 32 -17.46 6.12 3.39
C ALA A 32 -17.77 6.81 2.06
N GLU A 33 -18.41 7.97 2.12
CA GLU A 33 -18.51 8.86 0.96
C GLU A 33 -17.20 9.65 0.83
N VAL A 34 -16.36 9.25 -0.14
CA VAL A 34 -15.07 9.90 -0.38
C VAL A 34 -15.18 10.84 -1.58
N ILE A 35 -15.05 12.13 -1.32
CA ILE A 35 -15.12 13.19 -2.32
C ILE A 35 -13.69 13.61 -2.69
N LYS A 36 -13.22 13.16 -3.84
CA LYS A 36 -11.93 13.52 -4.39
C LYS A 36 -11.99 14.90 -5.00
N VAL A 37 -11.20 15.81 -4.48
CA VAL A 37 -11.08 17.20 -4.95
C VAL A 37 -10.00 17.27 -6.01
N GLU A 38 -10.38 17.68 -7.22
CA GLU A 38 -9.51 17.66 -8.40
C GLU A 38 -9.51 19.01 -9.13
N ARG A 39 -8.47 19.26 -9.93
CA ARG A 39 -8.41 20.46 -10.78
C ARG A 39 -9.31 20.32 -12.01
N PRO A 40 -10.04 21.36 -12.42
CA PRO A 40 -10.80 21.33 -13.66
C PRO A 40 -9.91 21.02 -14.89
N GLY A 41 -10.46 20.34 -15.87
CA GLY A 41 -9.83 20.00 -17.15
C GLY A 41 -8.65 19.04 -17.10
N ARG A 42 -7.90 19.02 -15.98
CA ARG A 42 -6.70 18.18 -15.84
C ARG A 42 -6.87 17.01 -14.86
N GLY A 43 -7.65 17.20 -13.84
CA GLY A 43 -7.76 16.28 -12.71
C GLY A 43 -6.51 16.23 -11.83
N GLU A 44 -6.38 15.16 -11.07
CA GLU A 44 -5.17 14.82 -10.34
C GLU A 44 -4.13 14.17 -11.26
N ASP A 45 -2.88 14.16 -10.84
CA ASP A 45 -1.76 13.72 -11.70
C ASP A 45 -1.82 12.23 -12.08
N GLY A 46 -2.44 11.38 -11.26
CA GLY A 46 -2.67 9.96 -11.54
C GLY A 46 -3.52 9.69 -12.79
N ARG A 47 -4.39 10.64 -13.21
CA ARG A 47 -5.18 10.48 -14.44
C ARG A 47 -4.35 10.43 -15.73
N LYS A 48 -3.09 10.84 -15.67
CA LYS A 48 -2.14 10.82 -16.80
C LYS A 48 -1.04 9.77 -16.62
N PHE A 49 -1.14 8.94 -15.60
CA PHE A 49 -0.11 7.94 -15.31
C PHE A 49 -0.43 6.61 -16.00
N PRO A 50 0.53 5.99 -16.74
CA PRO A 50 0.28 4.76 -17.47
C PRO A 50 -0.01 3.57 -16.52
N PRO A 51 -0.61 2.48 -17.03
CA PRO A 51 -1.01 2.25 -18.43
C PRO A 51 -2.27 3.03 -18.82
N MET A 52 -2.29 3.48 -20.09
CA MET A 52 -3.42 4.21 -20.66
C MET A 52 -4.27 3.29 -21.55
N ILE A 53 -5.59 3.30 -21.36
CA ILE A 53 -6.58 2.58 -22.18
C ILE A 53 -7.59 3.59 -22.69
N ASP A 54 -7.80 3.67 -23.98
CA ASP A 54 -8.72 4.62 -24.63
C ASP A 54 -8.50 6.10 -24.23
N GLY A 55 -7.27 6.44 -23.84
CA GLY A 55 -6.91 7.78 -23.35
C GLY A 55 -7.04 8.00 -21.85
N GLU A 56 -7.59 7.04 -21.11
CA GLU A 56 -7.78 7.09 -19.65
C GLU A 56 -6.76 6.21 -18.91
N SER A 57 -6.44 6.60 -17.69
CA SER A 57 -5.45 5.90 -16.83
C SER A 57 -6.07 4.74 -16.06
N LEU A 58 -5.58 3.53 -16.29
CA LEU A 58 -5.93 2.38 -15.45
C LEU A 58 -5.35 2.51 -14.04
N THR A 59 -4.19 3.16 -13.90
CA THR A 59 -3.60 3.47 -12.59
C THR A 59 -4.51 4.39 -11.76
N TYR A 60 -5.15 5.37 -12.40
CA TYR A 60 -6.15 6.18 -11.71
C TYR A 60 -7.33 5.33 -11.21
N CYS A 61 -7.87 4.44 -12.04
CA CYS A 61 -8.93 3.52 -11.66
C CYS A 61 -8.54 2.69 -10.44
N TRP A 62 -7.31 2.15 -10.42
CA TRP A 62 -6.75 1.34 -9.34
C TRP A 62 -6.71 2.04 -7.99
N PHE A 63 -6.42 3.35 -7.96
CA PHE A 63 -6.27 4.12 -6.71
C PHE A 63 -7.51 4.93 -6.32
N ASN A 64 -8.51 5.04 -7.20
CA ASN A 64 -9.63 5.95 -6.96
C ASN A 64 -11.02 5.30 -7.07
N ARG A 65 -11.08 3.96 -7.05
CA ARG A 65 -12.36 3.24 -7.04
C ARG A 65 -13.23 3.69 -5.87
N GLY A 66 -14.55 3.69 -6.10
CA GLY A 66 -15.55 3.99 -5.07
C GLY A 66 -15.68 5.45 -4.66
N LYS A 67 -14.89 6.37 -5.25
CA LYS A 67 -14.92 7.78 -4.89
C LYS A 67 -15.92 8.58 -5.74
N LYS A 68 -16.28 9.78 -5.27
CA LYS A 68 -16.89 10.85 -6.06
C LYS A 68 -15.81 11.81 -6.54
N SER A 69 -15.98 12.44 -7.71
CA SER A 69 -15.07 13.48 -8.22
C SER A 69 -15.75 14.85 -8.17
N LEU A 70 -15.10 15.77 -7.47
CA LEU A 70 -15.43 17.20 -7.40
C LEU A 70 -14.30 17.98 -8.07
N THR A 71 -14.56 18.57 -9.23
CA THR A 71 -13.59 19.48 -9.86
C THR A 71 -13.80 20.91 -9.40
N VAL A 72 -12.74 21.49 -8.83
CA VAL A 72 -12.71 22.91 -8.41
C VAL A 72 -11.31 23.50 -8.61
N ASP A 73 -11.29 24.76 -9.06
CA ASP A 73 -10.07 25.56 -9.08
C ASP A 73 -9.91 26.25 -7.72
N LEU A 74 -9.03 25.72 -6.85
CA LEU A 74 -8.77 26.30 -5.54
C LEU A 74 -8.12 27.70 -5.58
N THR A 75 -7.67 28.14 -6.77
CA THR A 75 -7.17 29.51 -6.98
C THR A 75 -8.28 30.48 -7.37
N ASP A 76 -9.44 29.97 -7.74
CA ASP A 76 -10.66 30.74 -8.04
C ASP A 76 -11.48 30.88 -6.73
N PRO A 77 -11.94 32.10 -6.38
CA PRO A 77 -12.72 32.33 -5.16
C PRO A 77 -13.97 31.45 -5.05
N ASP A 78 -14.70 31.24 -6.16
CA ASP A 78 -15.91 30.42 -6.18
C ASP A 78 -15.57 28.94 -5.89
N GLY A 79 -14.45 28.43 -6.44
CA GLY A 79 -14.01 27.06 -6.21
C GLY A 79 -13.57 26.81 -4.77
N LEU A 80 -12.80 27.74 -4.20
CA LEU A 80 -12.38 27.67 -2.81
C LEU A 80 -13.58 27.79 -1.86
N GLU A 81 -14.53 28.66 -2.16
CA GLU A 81 -15.75 28.82 -1.36
C GLU A 81 -16.63 27.58 -1.42
N ALA A 82 -16.78 26.93 -2.58
CA ALA A 82 -17.52 25.67 -2.72
C ALA A 82 -16.96 24.59 -1.79
N VAL A 83 -15.64 24.43 -1.75
CA VAL A 83 -14.99 23.48 -0.80
C VAL A 83 -15.26 23.89 0.64
N LYS A 84 -15.13 25.16 1.00
CA LYS A 84 -15.36 25.65 2.37
C LYS A 84 -16.80 25.46 2.82
N LYS A 85 -17.78 25.58 1.92
CA LYS A 85 -19.20 25.33 2.23
C LYS A 85 -19.49 23.85 2.49
N LEU A 86 -18.69 22.94 1.96
CA LEU A 86 -18.81 21.50 2.25
C LEU A 86 -18.19 21.13 3.59
N LEU A 87 -17.26 21.91 4.17
CA LEU A 87 -16.56 21.56 5.43
C LEU A 87 -17.49 21.16 6.56
N PRO A 88 -18.62 21.84 6.84
CA PRO A 88 -19.53 21.46 7.92
C PRO A 88 -20.11 20.06 7.77
N THR A 89 -20.16 19.53 6.55
CA THR A 89 -20.79 18.24 6.23
C THR A 89 -19.81 17.07 6.27
N VAL A 90 -18.51 17.32 6.42
CA VAL A 90 -17.48 16.26 6.38
C VAL A 90 -16.95 15.90 7.75
N ASN A 91 -16.55 14.65 7.92
CA ASN A 91 -15.97 14.13 9.15
C ASN A 91 -14.44 14.08 9.08
N ILE A 92 -13.91 13.88 7.87
CA ILE A 92 -12.49 13.62 7.65
C ILE A 92 -12.00 14.46 6.47
N ILE A 93 -10.78 14.98 6.59
CA ILE A 93 -9.99 15.47 5.46
C ILE A 93 -8.74 14.61 5.35
N ILE A 94 -8.37 14.21 4.14
CA ILE A 94 -7.07 13.61 3.85
C ILE A 94 -6.35 14.39 2.73
N GLU A 95 -5.05 14.60 2.91
CA GLU A 95 -4.21 15.31 1.93
C GLU A 95 -2.79 14.73 1.88
N ASN A 96 -2.09 14.92 0.75
CA ASN A 96 -0.68 14.55 0.63
C ASN A 96 0.15 15.60 -0.12
N PHE A 97 -0.22 16.86 0.00
CA PHE A 97 0.55 17.96 -0.56
C PHE A 97 1.82 18.26 0.26
N ARG A 98 2.69 19.04 -0.33
CA ARG A 98 3.83 19.59 0.41
C ARG A 98 3.36 20.48 1.55
N PRO A 99 4.05 20.48 2.70
CA PRO A 99 3.74 21.35 3.80
C PRO A 99 3.55 22.81 3.39
N GLY A 100 2.48 23.41 3.89
CA GLY A 100 2.10 24.80 3.59
C GLY A 100 1.15 24.99 2.39
N VAL A 101 0.96 23.99 1.54
CA VAL A 101 0.03 24.10 0.40
C VAL A 101 -1.42 24.28 0.89
N MET A 102 -1.90 23.43 1.78
CA MET A 102 -3.25 23.54 2.34
C MET A 102 -3.44 24.87 3.11
N LYS A 103 -2.41 25.32 3.81
CA LYS A 103 -2.42 26.61 4.51
C LYS A 103 -2.62 27.81 3.59
N LYS A 104 -2.03 27.77 2.38
CA LYS A 104 -2.20 28.81 1.36
C LYS A 104 -3.68 29.03 1.00
N TYR A 105 -4.49 27.97 1.06
CA TYR A 105 -5.93 28.03 0.76
C TYR A 105 -6.81 28.17 2.00
N GLY A 106 -6.22 28.21 3.21
CA GLY A 106 -6.97 28.19 4.47
C GLY A 106 -7.74 26.87 4.67
N LEU A 107 -7.17 25.77 4.17
CA LEU A 107 -7.69 24.41 4.28
C LEU A 107 -6.78 23.52 5.14
N ASP A 108 -5.78 24.07 5.81
CA ASP A 108 -4.98 23.39 6.82
C ASP A 108 -5.80 23.13 8.10
N TYR A 109 -5.32 22.20 8.93
CA TYR A 109 -6.03 21.76 10.13
C TYR A 109 -6.47 22.91 11.02
N GLU A 110 -5.56 23.86 11.32
CA GLU A 110 -5.84 25.02 12.19
C GLU A 110 -6.94 25.93 11.60
N SER A 111 -6.99 26.08 10.28
CA SER A 111 -7.99 26.89 9.60
C SER A 111 -9.35 26.18 9.55
N VAL A 112 -9.35 24.88 9.27
CA VAL A 112 -10.56 24.06 9.20
C VAL A 112 -11.21 23.91 10.55
N CYS A 113 -10.45 23.74 11.65
CA CYS A 113 -10.98 23.64 13.01
C CYS A 113 -11.80 24.85 13.46
N LYS A 114 -11.61 26.01 12.84
CA LYS A 114 -12.44 27.21 13.13
C LYS A 114 -13.87 27.06 12.64
N VAL A 115 -14.08 26.24 11.60
CA VAL A 115 -15.39 25.97 10.98
C VAL A 115 -15.94 24.62 11.43
N LYS A 116 -15.07 23.62 11.59
CA LYS A 116 -15.40 22.24 11.95
C LYS A 116 -14.44 21.76 13.06
N PRO A 117 -14.70 22.10 14.33
CA PRO A 117 -13.78 21.82 15.45
C PRO A 117 -13.53 20.33 15.69
N ASP A 118 -14.46 19.48 15.32
CA ASP A 118 -14.42 18.03 15.49
C ASP A 118 -13.85 17.28 14.28
N ILE A 119 -13.19 17.98 13.34
CA ILE A 119 -12.62 17.36 12.15
C ILE A 119 -11.47 16.40 12.47
N VAL A 120 -11.48 15.21 11.86
CA VAL A 120 -10.29 14.35 11.80
C VAL A 120 -9.50 14.71 10.53
N TYR A 121 -8.24 15.07 10.68
CA TYR A 121 -7.43 15.59 9.57
C TYR A 121 -6.19 14.74 9.37
N GLY A 122 -6.13 13.97 8.29
CA GLY A 122 -5.00 13.12 7.93
C GLY A 122 -4.09 13.77 6.90
N SER A 123 -2.83 13.95 7.24
CA SER A 123 -1.80 14.44 6.32
C SER A 123 -0.74 13.38 6.09
N LEU A 124 -0.38 13.12 4.83
CA LEU A 124 0.63 12.15 4.43
C LEU A 124 1.69 12.81 3.56
N THR A 125 2.91 12.91 4.06
CA THR A 125 4.04 13.45 3.30
C THR A 125 5.24 12.51 3.32
N THR A 126 6.30 12.82 2.59
CA THR A 126 7.51 11.98 2.63
C THR A 126 8.15 11.97 4.02
N TYR A 127 8.18 13.13 4.72
CA TYR A 127 8.97 13.30 5.95
C TYR A 127 8.13 13.67 7.19
N GLY A 128 6.82 13.89 7.05
CA GLY A 128 5.95 14.43 8.09
C GLY A 128 5.88 15.96 8.06
N GLN A 129 5.10 16.51 8.98
CA GLN A 129 4.82 17.95 9.05
C GLN A 129 5.78 18.71 9.99
N THR A 130 6.76 18.02 10.58
CA THR A 130 7.72 18.61 11.54
C THR A 130 9.16 18.17 11.25
N GLY A 131 10.13 18.88 11.81
CA GLY A 131 11.53 18.53 11.72
C GLY A 131 12.26 19.13 10.52
N LYS A 132 13.57 18.86 10.45
CA LYS A 132 14.50 19.52 9.49
C LYS A 132 14.31 19.15 8.02
N TYR A 133 13.55 18.08 7.76
CA TYR A 133 13.35 17.59 6.38
C TYR A 133 12.04 18.05 5.75
N ILE A 134 11.18 18.74 6.48
CA ILE A 134 9.83 19.16 6.06
C ILE A 134 9.80 19.84 4.67
N HIS A 135 10.81 20.63 4.33
CA HIS A 135 10.87 21.35 3.05
C HIS A 135 11.61 20.60 1.93
N LYS A 136 12.17 19.42 2.22
CA LYS A 136 12.85 18.63 1.20
C LYS A 136 11.84 18.00 0.25
N PRO A 137 12.10 18.01 -1.07
CA PRO A 137 11.34 17.18 -1.98
C PRO A 137 11.59 15.70 -1.70
N GLY A 138 10.58 14.86 -1.84
CA GLY A 138 10.71 13.43 -1.63
C GLY A 138 9.59 12.66 -2.29
N TYR A 139 9.91 11.42 -2.62
CA TYR A 139 9.03 10.40 -3.17
C TYR A 139 9.32 9.07 -2.48
N ASP A 140 8.58 8.04 -2.83
CA ASP A 140 8.73 6.67 -2.33
C ASP A 140 10.19 6.21 -2.29
N ILE A 141 10.94 6.31 -3.40
CA ILE A 141 12.32 5.85 -3.50
C ILE A 141 13.26 6.57 -2.50
N VAL A 142 13.00 7.84 -2.22
CA VAL A 142 13.78 8.61 -1.23
C VAL A 142 13.48 8.11 0.19
N ALA A 143 12.22 7.81 0.48
CA ALA A 143 11.83 7.21 1.75
C ALA A 143 12.43 5.81 1.92
N GLN A 144 12.42 4.96 0.88
CA GLN A 144 13.09 3.66 0.90
C GLN A 144 14.59 3.76 1.21
N ALA A 145 15.27 4.72 0.58
CA ALA A 145 16.71 4.94 0.80
C ALA A 145 17.00 5.42 2.23
N MET A 146 16.24 6.40 2.72
CA MET A 146 16.48 7.03 4.02
C MET A 146 16.00 6.18 5.21
N SER A 147 15.08 5.25 5.01
CA SER A 147 14.60 4.34 6.07
C SER A 147 15.57 3.19 6.39
N GLY A 148 16.62 3.02 5.59
CA GLY A 148 17.56 1.91 5.73
C GLY A 148 17.15 0.63 4.99
N PHE A 149 15.94 0.53 4.43
CA PHE A 149 15.50 -0.67 3.70
C PHE A 149 16.44 -1.05 2.55
N MET A 150 16.86 -0.08 1.73
CA MET A 150 17.77 -0.36 0.63
C MET A 150 19.12 -0.90 1.11
N SER A 151 19.58 -0.51 2.29
CA SER A 151 20.85 -0.96 2.83
C SER A 151 20.88 -2.43 3.21
N ILE A 152 19.71 -3.04 3.42
CA ILE A 152 19.54 -4.46 3.80
C ILE A 152 18.92 -5.30 2.68
N THR A 153 18.59 -4.70 1.54
CA THR A 153 17.97 -5.37 0.39
C THR A 153 18.96 -5.52 -0.76
N GLY A 154 19.09 -6.72 -1.29
CA GLY A 154 19.97 -7.07 -2.42
C GLY A 154 21.05 -8.10 -2.08
N GLU A 155 21.84 -8.47 -3.08
CA GLU A 155 22.96 -9.41 -2.94
C GLU A 155 24.00 -8.89 -1.95
N ALA A 156 24.64 -9.82 -1.22
CA ALA A 156 25.62 -9.50 -0.17
C ALA A 156 26.71 -8.54 -0.64
N ASP A 157 27.27 -8.81 -1.81
CA ASP A 157 28.36 -8.04 -2.43
C ASP A 157 27.85 -7.04 -3.49
N GLY A 158 26.51 -6.93 -3.65
CA GLY A 158 25.87 -6.05 -4.62
C GLY A 158 25.63 -4.64 -4.10
N ALA A 159 25.10 -3.78 -4.96
CA ALA A 159 24.61 -2.46 -4.58
C ALA A 159 23.32 -2.54 -3.76
N PRO A 160 22.99 -1.54 -2.91
CA PRO A 160 21.69 -1.41 -2.30
C PRO A 160 20.56 -1.41 -3.34
N GLN A 161 19.50 -2.17 -3.10
CA GLN A 161 18.37 -2.31 -4.03
C GLN A 161 17.09 -1.75 -3.43
N LYS A 162 16.29 -1.09 -4.29
CA LYS A 162 14.93 -0.69 -3.94
C LYS A 162 13.99 -1.89 -4.07
N HIS A 163 12.89 -1.87 -3.35
CA HIS A 163 11.78 -2.79 -3.58
C HIS A 163 11.14 -2.55 -4.96
N GLY A 164 10.64 -3.59 -5.62
CA GLY A 164 10.04 -3.51 -6.96
C GLY A 164 8.80 -2.62 -7.00
N ALA A 165 7.88 -2.76 -6.05
CA ALA A 165 6.72 -1.89 -5.89
C ALA A 165 7.07 -0.60 -5.08
N PRO A 166 6.25 0.46 -5.15
CA PRO A 166 6.41 1.68 -4.35
C PRO A 166 6.00 1.43 -2.90
N LEU A 167 6.88 0.73 -2.17
CA LEU A 167 6.61 0.19 -0.84
C LEU A 167 6.23 1.27 0.19
N GLY A 168 6.94 2.41 0.16
CA GLY A 168 6.66 3.52 1.07
C GLY A 168 5.30 4.16 0.81
N ASP A 169 4.91 4.31 -0.46
CA ASP A 169 3.61 4.85 -0.84
C ASP A 169 2.47 3.96 -0.35
N ILE A 170 2.54 2.66 -0.63
CA ILE A 170 1.47 1.73 -0.27
C ILE A 170 1.36 1.57 1.25
N ILE A 171 2.48 1.36 1.96
CA ILE A 171 2.48 1.26 3.43
C ILE A 171 2.08 2.60 4.05
N GLY A 172 2.54 3.72 3.50
CA GLY A 172 2.13 5.06 3.93
C GLY A 172 0.63 5.27 3.80
N GLY A 173 0.02 4.84 2.69
CA GLY A 173 -1.43 4.88 2.48
C GLY A 173 -2.20 4.01 3.48
N VAL A 174 -1.75 2.77 3.71
CA VAL A 174 -2.33 1.88 4.74
C VAL A 174 -2.21 2.50 6.13
N ASN A 175 -1.06 3.09 6.46
CA ASN A 175 -0.87 3.76 7.75
C ASN A 175 -1.72 5.03 7.88
N LEU A 176 -1.94 5.79 6.80
CA LEU A 176 -2.88 6.90 6.82
C LEU A 176 -4.30 6.40 7.13
N PHE A 177 -4.76 5.37 6.43
CA PHE A 177 -6.06 4.75 6.70
C PHE A 177 -6.17 4.30 8.16
N THR A 178 -5.24 3.49 8.66
CA THR A 178 -5.31 2.94 10.03
C THR A 178 -5.21 4.01 11.10
N SER A 179 -4.36 5.03 10.90
CA SER A 179 -4.21 6.12 11.87
C SER A 179 -5.45 7.02 11.90
N VAL A 180 -6.03 7.34 10.74
CA VAL A 180 -7.28 8.10 10.64
C VAL A 180 -8.46 7.29 11.22
N MET A 181 -8.53 5.96 10.99
CA MET A 181 -9.50 5.10 11.65
C MET A 181 -9.37 5.10 13.18
N THR A 182 -8.16 5.11 13.70
CA THR A 182 -7.90 5.23 15.14
C THR A 182 -8.40 6.57 15.69
N ALA A 183 -8.14 7.66 14.97
CA ALA A 183 -8.64 8.99 15.30
C ALA A 183 -10.18 9.07 15.18
N LEU A 184 -10.77 8.44 14.19
CA LEU A 184 -12.23 8.35 14.02
C LEU A 184 -12.90 7.57 15.14
N TYR A 185 -12.25 6.52 15.65
CA TYR A 185 -12.75 5.78 16.81
C TYR A 185 -12.82 6.69 18.06
N HIS A 186 -11.77 7.47 18.32
CA HIS A 186 -11.77 8.48 19.38
C HIS A 186 -12.87 9.54 19.16
N TRP A 187 -12.95 10.10 17.94
CA TRP A 187 -13.98 11.06 17.56
C TRP A 187 -15.40 10.53 17.81
N ARG A 188 -15.66 9.28 17.45
CA ARG A 188 -16.99 8.68 17.67
C ARG A 188 -17.39 8.63 19.13
N ASP A 189 -16.45 8.38 20.03
CA ASP A 189 -16.73 8.22 21.45
C ASP A 189 -16.72 9.56 22.21
N THR A 190 -15.98 10.58 21.74
CA THR A 190 -15.78 11.85 22.43
C THR A 190 -16.34 13.07 21.69
N GLY A 191 -16.52 12.97 20.37
CA GLY A 191 -16.81 14.12 19.52
C GLY A 191 -15.59 14.99 19.21
N GLU A 192 -14.37 14.59 19.63
CA GLU A 192 -13.15 15.36 19.44
C GLU A 192 -12.35 14.90 18.23
N GLY A 193 -12.18 15.80 17.26
CA GLY A 193 -11.30 15.57 16.10
C GLY A 193 -9.83 15.80 16.46
N GLN A 194 -8.93 15.40 15.55
CA GLN A 194 -7.49 15.61 15.73
C GLN A 194 -6.73 15.63 14.42
N PHE A 195 -5.52 16.18 14.47
CA PHE A 195 -4.55 16.12 13.38
C PHE A 195 -3.76 14.81 13.44
N VAL A 196 -3.65 14.15 12.29
CA VAL A 196 -2.93 12.88 12.11
C VAL A 196 -1.81 13.10 11.10
N ASP A 197 -0.56 13.15 11.58
CA ASP A 197 0.65 13.31 10.76
C ASP A 197 1.27 11.95 10.45
N VAL A 198 1.20 11.52 9.21
CA VAL A 198 1.80 10.29 8.69
C VAL A 198 2.91 10.64 7.69
N SER A 199 4.00 9.87 7.69
CA SER A 199 5.03 10.04 6.67
C SER A 199 5.48 8.71 6.09
N LEU A 200 5.84 8.72 4.79
CA LEU A 200 6.39 7.55 4.12
C LEU A 200 7.63 7.04 4.86
N LEU A 201 8.51 7.96 5.24
CA LEU A 201 9.75 7.63 5.95
C LEU A 201 9.47 6.98 7.32
N ARG A 202 8.57 7.55 8.13
CA ARG A 202 8.19 6.96 9.43
C ARG A 202 7.55 5.59 9.26
N SER A 203 6.69 5.44 8.26
CA SER A 203 6.03 4.18 7.95
C SER A 203 7.03 3.07 7.62
N LEU A 204 8.05 3.38 6.82
CA LEU A 204 9.11 2.43 6.51
C LEU A 204 10.03 2.17 7.71
N ILE A 205 10.40 3.18 8.49
CA ILE A 205 11.18 2.97 9.73
C ILE A 205 10.45 2.03 10.68
N TYR A 206 9.13 2.21 10.85
CA TYR A 206 8.30 1.33 11.70
C TYR A 206 8.33 -0.13 11.23
N MET A 207 8.38 -0.37 9.92
CA MET A 207 8.47 -1.71 9.32
C MET A 207 9.88 -2.31 9.36
N ASN A 208 10.92 -1.50 9.57
CA ASN A 208 12.31 -1.95 9.53
C ASN A 208 12.72 -2.59 10.86
N THR A 209 12.18 -3.78 11.14
CA THR A 209 12.49 -4.53 12.38
C THR A 209 13.99 -4.84 12.56
N PRO A 210 14.81 -5.07 11.50
CA PRO A 210 16.27 -5.23 11.64
C PRO A 210 17.00 -4.06 12.31
N LEU A 211 16.40 -2.88 12.43
CA LEU A 211 16.97 -1.77 13.19
C LEU A 211 17.27 -2.11 14.66
N ILE A 212 16.60 -3.15 15.22
CA ILE A 212 16.88 -3.60 16.58
C ILE A 212 18.34 -4.00 16.78
N HIS A 213 19.00 -4.51 15.74
CA HIS A 213 20.41 -4.93 15.80
C HIS A 213 21.36 -3.74 15.98
N CYS A 214 20.95 -2.53 15.60
CA CYS A 214 21.76 -1.32 15.77
C CYS A 214 22.02 -0.95 17.24
N ASN A 215 21.21 -1.50 18.19
CA ASN A 215 21.44 -1.34 19.62
C ASN A 215 22.76 -2.00 20.10
N PHE A 216 23.31 -2.91 19.33
CA PHE A 216 24.56 -3.60 19.63
C PHE A 216 25.79 -2.97 18.96
N GLY A 217 25.62 -1.81 18.32
CA GLY A 217 26.69 -1.08 17.62
C GLY A 217 26.67 -1.29 16.09
N PRO A 218 27.40 -0.45 15.35
CA PRO A 218 27.38 -0.46 13.90
C PRO A 218 27.93 -1.75 13.27
N GLU A 219 28.80 -2.48 13.96
CA GLU A 219 29.34 -3.78 13.53
C GLU A 219 28.30 -4.90 13.57
N ARG A 220 27.21 -4.74 14.35
CA ARG A 220 26.09 -5.69 14.48
C ARG A 220 24.88 -5.36 13.63
N MET A 221 24.92 -4.24 12.91
CA MET A 221 23.81 -3.86 12.03
C MET A 221 23.58 -4.92 10.94
N SER A 222 22.32 -5.11 10.56
CA SER A 222 21.95 -5.99 9.46
C SER A 222 22.56 -5.51 8.14
N ARG A 223 22.92 -6.47 7.29
CA ARG A 223 23.51 -6.22 5.96
C ARG A 223 22.72 -7.00 4.93
N ARG A 224 22.96 -6.72 3.65
CA ARG A 224 22.38 -7.51 2.56
C ARG A 224 22.87 -8.96 2.63
N GLN A 225 21.94 -9.88 2.37
CA GLN A 225 22.20 -11.33 2.42
C GLN A 225 21.63 -12.06 1.18
N GLY A 226 21.21 -11.31 0.16
CA GLY A 226 20.49 -11.90 -0.97
C GLY A 226 19.14 -12.45 -0.50
N ASN A 227 18.84 -13.66 -0.96
CA ASN A 227 17.55 -14.31 -0.71
C ASN A 227 17.56 -15.29 0.47
N HIS A 228 18.55 -15.20 1.37
CA HIS A 228 18.61 -16.04 2.56
C HIS A 228 18.54 -15.23 3.86
N HIS A 229 17.98 -15.82 4.90
CA HIS A 229 17.86 -15.17 6.19
C HIS A 229 19.24 -15.09 6.90
N PRO A 230 19.60 -13.94 7.51
CA PRO A 230 20.94 -13.77 8.11
C PRO A 230 21.23 -14.64 9.32
N THR A 231 20.21 -15.07 10.06
CA THR A 231 20.35 -15.78 11.33
C THR A 231 19.55 -17.08 11.40
N MET A 232 18.89 -17.49 10.32
CA MET A 232 18.13 -18.73 10.21
C MET A 232 18.49 -19.46 8.93
N CYS A 233 18.78 -20.75 9.02
CA CYS A 233 19.06 -21.61 7.87
C CYS A 233 18.59 -23.04 8.17
N PRO A 234 17.99 -23.75 7.17
CA PRO A 234 17.55 -23.29 5.84
C PRO A 234 16.35 -22.35 5.93
N TYR A 235 16.47 -21.15 5.35
CA TYR A 235 15.38 -20.19 5.26
C TYR A 235 15.68 -19.20 4.12
N GLY A 236 15.15 -19.49 2.94
CA GLY A 236 15.43 -18.66 1.75
C GLY A 236 15.15 -19.36 0.45
N LEU A 237 15.80 -18.88 -0.61
CA LEU A 237 15.64 -19.38 -1.98
C LEU A 237 16.67 -20.47 -2.27
N PHE A 238 16.20 -21.60 -2.81
CA PHE A 238 17.00 -22.75 -3.17
C PHE A 238 16.80 -23.10 -4.66
N GLN A 239 17.89 -23.52 -5.29
CA GLN A 239 17.91 -23.88 -6.70
C GLN A 239 17.46 -25.33 -6.89
N CYS A 240 16.38 -25.51 -7.63
CA CYS A 240 15.91 -26.81 -8.09
C CYS A 240 16.11 -26.92 -9.62
N LYS A 241 16.06 -28.13 -10.16
CA LYS A 241 16.07 -28.35 -11.61
C LYS A 241 14.85 -27.65 -12.25
N GLY A 242 15.11 -26.76 -13.19
CA GLY A 242 14.05 -26.04 -13.92
C GLY A 242 13.41 -24.85 -13.20
N GLY A 243 13.87 -24.44 -12.01
CA GLY A 243 13.39 -23.24 -11.31
C GLY A 243 13.75 -23.20 -9.84
N ASP A 244 13.51 -22.06 -9.21
CA ASP A 244 13.84 -21.83 -7.82
C ASP A 244 12.62 -22.02 -6.91
N ILE A 245 12.86 -22.50 -5.69
CA ILE A 245 11.85 -22.68 -4.64
C ILE A 245 12.29 -21.99 -3.34
N ILE A 246 11.32 -21.58 -2.54
CA ILE A 246 11.56 -21.17 -1.16
C ILE A 246 11.43 -22.39 -0.25
N ILE A 247 12.37 -22.52 0.70
CA ILE A 247 12.28 -23.49 1.80
C ILE A 247 12.47 -22.73 3.12
N ALA A 248 11.61 -23.02 4.11
CA ALA A 248 11.66 -22.44 5.45
C ALA A 248 11.76 -23.56 6.51
N ALA A 249 12.93 -24.19 6.63
CA ALA A 249 13.20 -25.32 7.52
C ALA A 249 14.06 -24.93 8.74
N ALA A 250 13.86 -23.73 9.31
CA ALA A 250 14.65 -23.22 10.42
C ALA A 250 14.34 -23.92 11.77
N GLY A 251 13.07 -24.30 12.00
CA GLY A 251 12.67 -24.98 13.24
C GLY A 251 13.23 -26.39 13.36
N LYS A 252 13.54 -26.86 14.60
CA LYS A 252 14.18 -28.15 14.86
C LYS A 252 13.47 -29.32 14.15
N ARG A 253 12.17 -29.47 14.38
CA ARG A 253 11.39 -30.58 13.79
C ARG A 253 11.43 -30.56 12.24
N VAL A 254 11.31 -29.38 11.65
CA VAL A 254 11.30 -29.22 10.19
C VAL A 254 12.69 -29.47 9.60
N TRP A 255 13.75 -29.06 10.31
CA TRP A 255 15.12 -29.38 9.98
C TRP A 255 15.38 -30.89 10.00
N GLU A 256 14.96 -31.58 11.07
CA GLU A 256 15.08 -33.01 11.19
C GLU A 256 14.38 -33.77 10.05
N SER A 257 13.17 -33.33 9.66
CA SER A 257 12.45 -33.86 8.51
C SER A 257 13.23 -33.64 7.20
N LEU A 258 13.85 -32.47 7.02
CA LEU A 258 14.66 -32.18 5.84
C LEU A 258 15.92 -33.08 5.79
N CYS A 259 16.59 -33.33 6.93
CA CYS A 259 17.71 -34.24 7.01
C CYS A 259 17.32 -35.67 6.58
N ASP A 260 16.14 -36.13 7.02
CA ASP A 260 15.63 -37.44 6.62
C ASP A 260 15.37 -37.53 5.11
N LEU A 261 14.75 -36.53 4.53
CA LEU A 261 14.53 -36.45 3.09
C LEU A 261 15.82 -36.39 2.28
N MET A 262 16.83 -35.68 2.77
CA MET A 262 18.16 -35.65 2.13
C MET A 262 18.95 -36.95 2.28
N GLY A 263 18.45 -37.91 3.07
CA GLY A 263 19.20 -39.14 3.44
C GLY A 263 20.44 -38.86 4.29
N ARG A 264 20.40 -37.78 5.08
CA ARG A 264 21.50 -37.30 5.93
C ARG A 264 21.10 -37.20 7.42
N PRO A 265 20.57 -38.28 8.03
CA PRO A 265 20.09 -38.26 9.43
C PRO A 265 21.18 -37.90 10.45
N GLU A 266 22.44 -38.12 10.12
CA GLU A 266 23.59 -37.76 10.97
C GLU A 266 23.68 -36.24 11.21
N MET A 267 23.19 -35.43 10.32
CA MET A 267 23.22 -33.95 10.44
C MET A 267 22.32 -33.45 11.59
N LYS A 268 21.40 -34.26 12.08
CA LYS A 268 20.54 -33.89 13.22
C LYS A 268 21.33 -33.75 14.53
N GLU A 269 22.41 -34.51 14.68
CA GLU A 269 23.27 -34.54 15.86
C GLU A 269 24.62 -33.84 15.62
N ASP A 270 24.89 -33.37 14.40
CA ASP A 270 26.14 -32.71 14.05
C ASP A 270 26.19 -31.31 14.70
N PRO A 271 27.22 -31.01 15.52
CA PRO A 271 27.37 -29.72 16.17
C PRO A 271 27.38 -28.51 15.20
N ASP A 272 27.80 -28.70 13.95
CA ASP A 272 27.80 -27.65 12.92
C ASP A 272 26.39 -27.32 12.41
N TYR A 273 25.40 -28.18 12.65
CA TYR A 273 24.02 -28.04 12.16
C TYR A 273 22.94 -28.19 13.23
N LEU A 274 23.32 -28.41 14.46
CA LEU A 274 22.42 -28.75 15.58
C LEU A 274 21.42 -27.63 15.83
N GLU A 275 21.92 -26.42 16.07
CA GLU A 275 21.09 -25.25 16.34
C GLU A 275 20.88 -24.40 15.06
N VAL A 276 19.79 -23.66 15.01
CA VAL A 276 19.47 -22.79 13.86
C VAL A 276 20.58 -21.77 13.58
N THR A 277 21.24 -21.29 14.62
CA THR A 277 22.36 -20.34 14.52
C THR A 277 23.64 -20.99 14.00
N ASP A 278 23.87 -22.29 14.28
CA ASP A 278 25.00 -23.04 13.74
C ASP A 278 24.79 -23.28 12.25
N ARG A 279 23.57 -23.69 11.85
CA ARG A 279 23.19 -23.78 10.44
C ARG A 279 23.35 -22.46 9.70
N ALA A 280 22.93 -21.33 10.31
CA ALA A 280 23.10 -20.00 9.72
C ALA A 280 24.57 -19.59 9.58
N ARG A 281 25.43 -19.99 10.53
CA ARG A 281 26.88 -19.78 10.45
C ARG A 281 27.51 -20.57 9.31
N ASN A 282 27.02 -21.79 9.09
CA ASN A 282 27.50 -22.72 8.07
C ASN A 282 26.69 -22.67 6.75
N GLN A 283 25.85 -21.66 6.56
CA GLN A 283 24.98 -21.55 5.38
C GLN A 283 25.73 -21.58 4.04
N LYS A 284 26.96 -21.11 3.99
CA LYS A 284 27.81 -21.18 2.78
C LYS A 284 28.13 -22.61 2.32
N ILE A 285 28.02 -23.58 3.22
CA ILE A 285 28.18 -25.01 2.94
C ILE A 285 26.83 -25.66 2.77
N LEU A 286 25.89 -25.35 3.66
CA LEU A 286 24.58 -25.99 3.72
C LEU A 286 23.69 -25.65 2.52
N ILE A 287 23.68 -24.40 2.07
CA ILE A 287 22.87 -23.98 0.92
C ILE A 287 23.27 -24.70 -0.38
N PRO A 288 24.55 -24.75 -0.78
CA PRO A 288 24.99 -25.55 -1.95
C PRO A 288 24.65 -27.04 -1.81
N MET A 289 24.76 -27.63 -0.61
CA MET A 289 24.41 -29.03 -0.38
C MET A 289 22.90 -29.28 -0.62
N ILE A 290 22.04 -28.42 -0.13
CA ILE A 290 20.59 -28.53 -0.37
C ILE A 290 20.28 -28.31 -1.85
N ASN A 291 20.89 -27.33 -2.51
CA ASN A 291 20.72 -27.10 -3.94
C ASN A 291 21.11 -28.32 -4.76
N GLN A 292 22.25 -28.92 -4.46
CA GLN A 292 22.71 -30.14 -5.12
C GLN A 292 21.70 -31.28 -4.94
N TRP A 293 21.27 -31.53 -3.72
CA TRP A 293 20.25 -32.54 -3.41
C TRP A 293 18.96 -32.33 -4.20
N LEU A 294 18.46 -31.07 -4.26
CA LEU A 294 17.25 -30.73 -5.02
C LEU A 294 17.42 -30.99 -6.52
N GLN A 295 18.57 -30.63 -7.10
CA GLN A 295 18.85 -30.81 -8.51
C GLN A 295 19.07 -32.26 -8.91
N GLU A 296 19.63 -33.10 -8.04
CA GLU A 296 19.91 -34.49 -8.30
C GLU A 296 18.69 -35.41 -8.04
N THR A 297 17.82 -35.02 -7.12
CA THR A 297 16.72 -35.88 -6.68
C THR A 297 15.43 -35.65 -7.44
N PHE A 298 15.12 -34.40 -7.80
CA PHE A 298 13.82 -34.03 -8.36
C PHE A 298 13.90 -33.63 -9.84
N GLU A 299 12.82 -33.92 -10.57
CA GLU A 299 12.72 -33.52 -11.96
C GLU A 299 12.34 -32.05 -12.16
N GLY A 300 11.77 -31.41 -11.11
CA GLY A 300 11.40 -30.00 -11.15
C GLY A 300 10.85 -29.49 -9.83
N PRO A 301 10.50 -28.19 -9.76
CA PRO A 301 9.97 -27.56 -8.54
C PRO A 301 8.69 -28.24 -8.04
N GLU A 302 7.77 -28.65 -8.90
CA GLU A 302 6.51 -29.28 -8.52
C GLU A 302 6.73 -30.59 -7.76
N ASP A 303 7.63 -31.43 -8.26
CA ASP A 303 7.98 -32.71 -7.67
C ASP A 303 8.66 -32.52 -6.29
N ALA A 304 9.60 -31.57 -6.21
CA ALA A 304 10.25 -31.21 -4.97
C ALA A 304 9.24 -30.69 -3.94
N LEU A 305 8.35 -29.77 -4.33
CA LEU A 305 7.35 -29.18 -3.45
C LEU A 305 6.35 -30.20 -2.92
N ALA A 306 5.87 -31.12 -3.78
CA ALA A 306 4.98 -32.21 -3.33
C ALA A 306 5.62 -33.09 -2.25
N THR A 307 6.92 -33.37 -2.39
CA THR A 307 7.68 -34.15 -1.39
C THR A 307 7.89 -33.37 -0.10
N LEU A 308 8.30 -32.09 -0.19
CA LEU A 308 8.50 -31.21 0.95
C LEU A 308 7.19 -30.98 1.73
N ASP A 309 6.08 -30.77 1.03
CA ASP A 309 4.75 -30.57 1.63
C ASP A 309 4.31 -31.83 2.39
N THR A 310 4.46 -33.02 1.82
CA THR A 310 4.18 -34.30 2.47
C THR A 310 4.98 -34.48 3.77
N ALA A 311 6.20 -33.97 3.80
CA ALA A 311 7.06 -33.98 5.00
C ALA A 311 6.76 -32.85 5.98
N GLY A 312 5.80 -31.98 5.69
CA GLY A 312 5.42 -30.82 6.50
C GLY A 312 6.48 -29.72 6.53
N ILE A 313 7.25 -29.58 5.45
CA ILE A 313 8.28 -28.56 5.30
C ILE A 313 7.69 -27.36 4.55
N PRO A 314 7.55 -26.19 5.18
CA PRO A 314 7.04 -24.99 4.50
C PRO A 314 7.89 -24.63 3.29
N SER A 315 7.28 -24.67 2.12
CA SER A 315 7.94 -24.40 0.86
C SER A 315 6.96 -23.88 -0.19
N CYS A 316 7.43 -23.15 -1.18
CA CYS A 316 6.63 -22.69 -2.31
C CYS A 316 7.50 -22.32 -3.51
N LYS A 317 6.89 -22.18 -4.70
CA LYS A 317 7.50 -21.51 -5.83
C LYS A 317 7.62 -20.01 -5.61
N VAL A 318 8.56 -19.38 -6.29
CA VAL A 318 8.56 -17.92 -6.47
C VAL A 318 7.64 -17.60 -7.63
N TYR A 319 6.45 -17.09 -7.32
CA TYR A 319 5.47 -16.68 -8.32
C TYR A 319 5.89 -15.41 -9.04
N ASP A 320 5.71 -15.37 -10.34
CA ASP A 320 5.69 -14.12 -11.08
C ASP A 320 4.34 -13.41 -10.95
N GLN A 321 4.27 -12.15 -11.42
CA GLN A 321 3.07 -11.34 -11.29
C GLN A 321 1.87 -11.93 -12.05
N TYR A 322 2.10 -12.60 -13.17
CA TYR A 322 1.03 -13.22 -13.95
C TYR A 322 0.47 -14.47 -13.25
N GLN A 323 1.32 -15.26 -12.60
CA GLN A 323 0.89 -16.39 -11.79
C GLN A 323 0.02 -15.96 -10.62
N VAL A 324 0.42 -14.89 -9.88
CA VAL A 324 -0.44 -14.28 -8.84
C VAL A 324 -1.77 -13.82 -9.42
N TRP A 325 -1.75 -13.18 -10.60
CA TRP A 325 -2.92 -12.61 -11.24
C TRP A 325 -3.91 -13.66 -11.76
N SER A 326 -3.43 -14.82 -12.19
CA SER A 326 -4.22 -15.91 -12.76
C SER A 326 -4.52 -17.03 -11.78
N ASP A 327 -4.02 -16.99 -10.55
CA ASP A 327 -4.22 -18.04 -9.56
C ASP A 327 -5.71 -18.18 -9.21
N GLU A 328 -6.24 -19.39 -9.40
CA GLU A 328 -7.66 -19.70 -9.21
C GLU A 328 -8.09 -19.55 -7.74
N GLU A 329 -7.23 -19.92 -6.79
CA GLU A 329 -7.49 -19.81 -5.37
C GLU A 329 -7.55 -18.34 -4.93
N TYR A 330 -6.65 -17.48 -5.43
CA TYR A 330 -6.66 -16.05 -5.12
C TYR A 330 -7.90 -15.36 -5.69
N ASN A 331 -8.34 -15.76 -6.87
CA ASN A 331 -9.58 -15.27 -7.47
C ASN A 331 -10.81 -15.78 -6.70
N ALA A 332 -10.87 -17.06 -6.35
CA ALA A 332 -11.99 -17.67 -5.62
C ALA A 332 -12.16 -17.06 -4.21
N ASN A 333 -11.05 -16.71 -3.55
CA ASN A 333 -11.06 -16.03 -2.25
C ASN A 333 -11.28 -14.51 -2.33
N GLY A 334 -11.40 -13.94 -3.53
CA GLY A 334 -11.61 -12.51 -3.74
C GLY A 334 -10.40 -11.65 -3.38
N TRP A 335 -9.18 -12.22 -3.40
CA TRP A 335 -7.94 -11.44 -3.23
C TRP A 335 -7.59 -10.68 -4.51
N ILE A 336 -7.98 -11.24 -5.64
CA ILE A 336 -8.07 -10.57 -6.94
C ILE A 336 -9.55 -10.51 -7.32
N ILE A 337 -10.04 -9.33 -7.67
CA ILE A 337 -11.44 -9.08 -8.02
C ILE A 337 -11.53 -8.48 -9.42
N GLU A 338 -12.73 -8.52 -9.99
CA GLU A 338 -13.03 -7.81 -11.22
C GLU A 338 -13.79 -6.52 -10.89
N THR A 339 -13.31 -5.39 -11.40
CA THR A 339 -13.86 -4.05 -11.16
C THR A 339 -14.17 -3.37 -12.49
N PRO A 340 -15.31 -2.67 -12.64
CA PRO A 340 -15.60 -1.89 -13.83
C PRO A 340 -14.59 -0.74 -13.99
N THR A 341 -14.22 -0.45 -15.24
CA THR A 341 -13.42 0.73 -15.61
C THR A 341 -14.29 1.98 -15.76
N LEU A 342 -13.70 3.07 -16.23
CA LEU A 342 -14.45 4.26 -16.59
C LEU A 342 -15.30 4.00 -17.84
N PRO A 343 -16.46 4.66 -17.98
CA PRO A 343 -17.30 4.58 -19.19
C PRO A 343 -16.57 4.90 -20.49
N ASP A 344 -15.54 5.76 -20.41
CA ASP A 344 -14.70 6.17 -21.55
C ASP A 344 -13.57 5.18 -21.87
N MET A 345 -13.62 3.97 -21.30
CA MET A 345 -12.68 2.87 -21.55
C MET A 345 -13.40 1.65 -22.19
N PRO A 346 -14.05 1.80 -23.36
CA PRO A 346 -14.83 0.72 -23.96
C PRO A 346 -14.00 -0.48 -24.41
N SER A 347 -12.71 -0.30 -24.68
CA SER A 347 -11.79 -1.40 -25.04
C SER A 347 -11.49 -2.34 -23.87
N MET A 348 -11.74 -1.90 -22.63
CA MET A 348 -11.55 -2.66 -21.41
C MET A 348 -12.65 -2.31 -20.41
N PRO A 349 -13.87 -2.88 -20.54
CA PRO A 349 -15.01 -2.51 -19.69
C PRO A 349 -14.84 -2.92 -18.22
N THR A 350 -14.00 -3.91 -17.95
CA THR A 350 -13.61 -4.33 -16.60
C THR A 350 -12.11 -4.59 -16.56
N TYR A 351 -11.54 -4.53 -15.36
CA TYR A 351 -10.16 -4.93 -15.12
C TYR A 351 -10.06 -5.71 -13.82
N ARG A 352 -9.04 -6.54 -13.71
CA ARG A 352 -8.74 -7.19 -12.43
C ARG A 352 -8.04 -6.21 -11.50
N ASP A 353 -8.52 -6.14 -10.27
CA ASP A 353 -8.02 -5.28 -9.22
C ASP A 353 -7.66 -6.11 -7.98
N ARG A 354 -6.92 -5.52 -7.07
CA ARG A 354 -6.72 -6.08 -5.73
C ARG A 354 -8.07 -6.11 -4.98
N GLY A 355 -8.32 -7.20 -4.31
CA GLY A 355 -9.44 -7.33 -3.38
C GLY A 355 -9.23 -6.49 -2.11
N PRO A 356 -10.06 -6.67 -1.09
CA PRO A 356 -9.94 -5.98 0.19
C PRO A 356 -8.69 -6.45 0.94
N ASN A 357 -8.15 -5.57 1.78
CA ASN A 357 -7.01 -5.89 2.62
C ASN A 357 -7.33 -6.90 3.76
N CYS A 358 -8.61 -7.14 4.01
CA CYS A 358 -9.09 -8.16 4.95
C CYS A 358 -10.53 -8.56 4.62
N SER A 359 -10.95 -9.74 5.08
CA SER A 359 -12.33 -10.22 4.98
C SER A 359 -13.06 -9.98 6.29
N MET A 360 -14.19 -9.26 6.25
CA MET A 360 -15.05 -9.03 7.41
C MET A 360 -16.37 -9.78 7.23
N SER A 361 -16.70 -10.67 8.15
CA SER A 361 -17.83 -11.59 8.04
C SER A 361 -19.22 -10.95 8.05
N ARG A 362 -19.36 -9.72 8.57
CA ARG A 362 -20.64 -9.01 8.68
C ARG A 362 -20.73 -7.77 7.80
N THR A 363 -19.61 -7.14 7.49
CA THR A 363 -19.53 -5.88 6.76
C THR A 363 -18.41 -5.98 5.72
N PRO A 364 -18.57 -6.86 4.71
CA PRO A 364 -17.57 -7.02 3.67
C PRO A 364 -17.35 -5.70 2.92
N ALA A 365 -16.16 -5.52 2.37
CA ALA A 365 -15.88 -4.42 1.47
C ALA A 365 -16.72 -4.52 0.19
N GLU A 366 -17.10 -3.39 -0.37
CA GLU A 366 -17.83 -3.30 -1.63
C GLU A 366 -17.06 -2.43 -2.61
N PHE A 367 -16.99 -2.86 -3.86
CA PHE A 367 -16.18 -2.22 -4.87
C PHE A 367 -17.05 -1.62 -5.98
N THR A 368 -16.78 -0.39 -6.33
CA THR A 368 -17.38 0.29 -7.48
C THR A 368 -16.29 0.95 -8.30
N ARG A 369 -16.59 1.35 -9.54
CA ARG A 369 -15.61 2.01 -10.40
C ARG A 369 -15.09 3.33 -9.82
N ALA A 370 -13.98 3.80 -10.35
CA ALA A 370 -13.51 5.16 -10.15
C ALA A 370 -14.47 6.18 -10.82
N PRO A 371 -14.52 7.44 -10.37
CA PRO A 371 -15.34 8.45 -10.99
C PRO A 371 -14.68 9.03 -12.26
N MET A 372 -15.52 9.45 -13.23
CA MET A 372 -15.10 10.34 -14.30
C MET A 372 -14.67 11.69 -13.71
N LEU A 373 -13.83 12.44 -14.45
CA LEU A 373 -13.42 13.76 -14.01
C LEU A 373 -14.63 14.71 -13.89
N GLY A 374 -14.86 15.20 -12.68
CA GLY A 374 -15.95 16.14 -12.39
C GLY A 374 -17.35 15.52 -12.38
N GLU A 375 -17.48 14.21 -12.43
CA GLU A 375 -18.76 13.51 -12.51
C GLU A 375 -19.79 13.98 -11.47
N HIS A 376 -19.35 14.36 -10.29
CA HIS A 376 -20.23 14.75 -9.19
C HIS A 376 -20.16 16.25 -8.85
N THR A 377 -19.50 17.06 -9.70
CA THR A 377 -19.27 18.47 -9.40
C THR A 377 -20.57 19.26 -9.25
N ALA A 378 -21.50 19.12 -10.19
CA ALA A 378 -22.77 19.84 -10.12
C ALA A 378 -23.61 19.44 -8.90
N GLU A 379 -23.70 18.14 -8.58
CA GLU A 379 -24.37 17.62 -7.39
C GLU A 379 -23.81 18.25 -6.12
N LEU A 380 -22.47 18.20 -5.95
CA LEU A 380 -21.80 18.69 -4.75
C LEU A 380 -21.82 20.22 -4.63
N MET A 381 -21.83 20.93 -5.75
CA MET A 381 -21.99 22.39 -5.73
C MET A 381 -23.42 22.79 -5.37
N ARG A 382 -24.46 22.07 -5.82
CA ARG A 382 -25.84 22.29 -5.35
C ARG A 382 -25.95 22.09 -3.85
N GLU A 383 -25.33 21.05 -3.34
CA GLU A 383 -25.27 20.78 -1.89
C GLU A 383 -24.55 21.92 -1.14
N ALA A 384 -23.52 22.50 -1.73
CA ALA A 384 -22.85 23.70 -1.22
C ALA A 384 -23.70 24.98 -1.38
N GLY A 385 -24.95 24.89 -1.89
CA GLY A 385 -25.89 26.00 -1.99
C GLY A 385 -25.75 26.86 -3.22
N TYR A 386 -25.12 26.37 -4.30
CA TYR A 386 -25.08 27.05 -5.59
C TYR A 386 -26.31 26.72 -6.44
N THR A 387 -26.82 27.71 -7.21
CA THR A 387 -27.88 27.49 -8.23
C THR A 387 -27.29 26.86 -9.47
N ASP A 388 -28.13 26.21 -10.29
CA ASP A 388 -27.68 25.61 -11.55
C ASP A 388 -27.07 26.64 -12.52
N GLU A 389 -27.66 27.84 -12.62
CA GLU A 389 -27.13 28.91 -13.45
C GLU A 389 -25.71 29.32 -12.99
N LYS A 390 -25.51 29.42 -11.69
CA LYS A 390 -24.18 29.77 -11.15
C LYS A 390 -23.15 28.64 -11.34
N ILE A 391 -23.57 27.40 -11.23
CA ILE A 391 -22.73 26.24 -11.51
C ILE A 391 -22.27 26.23 -12.97
N GLU A 392 -23.21 26.43 -13.91
CA GLU A 392 -22.91 26.50 -15.35
C GLU A 392 -21.94 27.66 -15.67
N GLU A 393 -22.14 28.82 -15.09
CA GLU A 393 -21.22 29.98 -15.23
C GLU A 393 -19.80 29.63 -14.77
N ILE A 394 -19.68 29.00 -13.59
CA ILE A 394 -18.40 28.65 -13.00
C ILE A 394 -17.69 27.59 -13.86
N LEU A 395 -18.38 26.52 -14.23
CA LEU A 395 -17.82 25.44 -15.05
C LEU A 395 -17.41 25.94 -16.45
N ALA A 396 -18.19 26.79 -17.08
CA ALA A 396 -17.84 27.41 -18.36
C ALA A 396 -16.54 28.24 -18.26
N ARG A 397 -16.36 28.98 -17.16
CA ARG A 397 -15.14 29.75 -16.89
C ARG A 397 -13.91 28.86 -16.66
N TRP A 398 -14.06 27.71 -15.98
CA TRP A 398 -12.95 26.79 -15.73
C TRP A 398 -12.56 26.00 -16.98
N ASN A 399 -13.50 25.65 -17.85
CA ASN A 399 -13.22 24.94 -19.10
C ASN A 399 -12.52 25.82 -20.17
N GLN A 400 -12.46 27.13 -19.98
CA GLN A 400 -11.74 28.06 -20.86
C GLN A 400 -10.27 28.26 -20.47
N LYS A 401 -9.84 27.77 -19.33
CA LYS A 401 -8.45 27.82 -18.83
C LYS A 401 -7.70 26.53 -19.16
#